data_28a74573e32b72f3f984745db4478445
#
_entry.id   28a74573e32b72f3f984745db4478445
#
_cell.length_a   1.000
_cell.length_b   1.000
_cell.length_c   1.000
_cell.angle_alpha   90.00
_cell.angle_beta   90.00
_cell.angle_gamma   90.00
#
_symmetry.space_group_name_H-M   'P 1'
#
loop_
_entity.id
_entity.type
_entity.pdbx_description
1 polymer ?
#
loop_
_entity_poly.entity_id
_entity_poly.type
_entity_poly.pdbx_seq_one_letter_code
_entity_poly.pdbx_strand_id
1 'polypeptide(L)'
;AATWVRHMQRMRSANRTARVLEAMEARRMPSGRMAYELRYFGASTGRWSGGGGLNLQNLNRKSAEGVDLRRAIVAPPGHVLAVADYSQIESRVLLFLAGDTEALALFRDNPDADAYEIHARRTMGYAEPEPLKAWCDRTGSNLRQLAKARVLGLGFGCGWRKFIDVARVMAGLDLTEDASKSVVEDFRNSNPLICRLWQRLEDACEAREGRHYALPLPCTQHNPALK
;
A
#
# COMPACT_ATOMS: atom_id res chain seq x y z
N ALA A 1 10.15 16.56 27.21
CA ALA A 1 9.34 16.81 26.00
C ALA A 1 8.85 15.52 25.34
N ALA A 2 9.74 14.53 25.11
CA ALA A 2 9.36 13.28 24.44
C ALA A 2 8.29 12.44 25.19
N THR A 3 8.30 12.45 26.51
CA THR A 3 7.33 11.71 27.34
C THR A 3 5.94 12.32 27.23
N TRP A 4 5.81 13.63 27.30
CA TRP A 4 4.55 14.35 27.17
C TRP A 4 3.91 14.14 25.77
N VAL A 5 4.71 14.24 24.71
CA VAL A 5 4.25 13.97 23.33
C VAL A 5 3.70 12.55 23.21
N ARG A 6 4.37 11.55 23.79
CA ARG A 6 3.86 10.16 23.80
C ARG A 6 2.53 10.02 24.53
N HIS A 7 2.37 10.68 25.67
CA HIS A 7 1.09 10.66 26.37
C HIS A 7 -0.04 11.31 25.56
N MET A 8 0.23 12.44 24.92
CA MET A 8 -0.74 13.09 24.03
C MET A 8 -1.12 12.22 22.81
N GLN A 9 -0.15 11.53 22.22
CA GLN A 9 -0.41 10.60 21.11
C GLN A 9 -1.27 9.42 21.56
N ARG A 10 -0.98 8.84 22.72
CA ARG A 10 -1.80 7.77 23.33
C ARG A 10 -3.23 8.23 23.60
N MET A 11 -3.39 9.36 24.25
CA MET A 11 -4.70 9.95 24.53
C MET A 11 -5.51 10.17 23.23
N ARG A 12 -4.88 10.73 22.18
CA ARG A 12 -5.52 10.92 20.87
C ARG A 12 -5.90 9.58 20.22
N SER A 13 -5.06 8.56 20.37
CA SER A 13 -5.34 7.21 19.87
C SER A 13 -6.53 6.60 20.60
N ALA A 14 -6.55 6.64 21.93
CA ALA A 14 -7.64 6.12 22.76
C ALA A 14 -8.98 6.81 22.44
N ASN A 15 -8.99 8.15 22.36
CA ASN A 15 -10.19 8.92 21.99
C ASN A 15 -10.69 8.56 20.59
N ARG A 16 -9.80 8.33 19.62
CA ARG A 16 -10.20 7.89 18.29
C ARG A 16 -10.84 6.50 18.34
N THR A 17 -10.25 5.58 19.07
CA THR A 17 -10.76 4.22 19.25
C THR A 17 -12.15 4.24 19.91
N ALA A 18 -12.31 5.02 21.00
CA ALA A 18 -13.60 5.19 21.68
C ALA A 18 -14.68 5.72 20.74
N ARG A 19 -14.41 6.80 20.00
CA ARG A 19 -15.35 7.36 19.02
C ARG A 19 -15.79 6.36 17.95
N VAL A 20 -14.88 5.50 17.49
CA VAL A 20 -15.23 4.46 16.52
C VAL A 20 -16.16 3.43 17.15
N LEU A 21 -15.88 2.98 18.38
CA LEU A 21 -16.74 2.04 19.10
C LEU A 21 -18.13 2.65 19.40
N GLU A 22 -18.20 3.89 19.85
CA GLU A 22 -19.45 4.62 20.04
C GLU A 22 -20.24 4.73 18.73
N ALA A 23 -19.58 5.03 17.62
CA ALA A 23 -20.21 5.10 16.32
C ALA A 23 -20.70 3.73 15.82
N MET A 24 -20.02 2.64 16.16
CA MET A 24 -20.46 1.27 15.87
C MET A 24 -21.69 0.93 16.72
N GLU A 25 -21.64 1.19 18.02
CA GLU A 25 -22.77 0.90 18.94
C GLU A 25 -24.01 1.70 18.58
N ALA A 26 -23.87 2.99 18.24
CA ALA A 26 -24.99 3.83 17.81
C ALA A 26 -25.69 3.34 16.53
N ARG A 27 -25.03 2.49 15.76
CA ARG A 27 -25.57 1.89 14.51
C ARG A 27 -26.03 0.46 14.69
N ARG A 28 -25.86 -0.10 15.88
CA ARG A 28 -26.27 -1.45 16.17
C ARG A 28 -27.80 -1.55 16.17
N MET A 29 -28.32 -2.44 15.36
CA MET A 29 -29.74 -2.77 15.31
C MET A 29 -30.11 -3.82 16.38
N PRO A 30 -31.40 -3.97 16.74
CA PRO A 30 -31.82 -5.01 17.67
C PRO A 30 -31.42 -6.44 17.24
N SER A 31 -31.26 -6.66 15.96
CA SER A 31 -30.76 -7.93 15.39
C SER A 31 -29.26 -8.20 15.63
N GLY A 32 -28.54 -7.28 16.28
CA GLY A 32 -27.09 -7.33 16.45
C GLY A 32 -26.31 -6.93 15.19
N ARG A 33 -26.97 -6.68 14.08
CA ARG A 33 -26.33 -6.18 12.86
C ARG A 33 -26.06 -4.68 12.96
N MET A 34 -25.09 -4.21 12.15
CA MET A 34 -24.74 -2.80 12.09
C MET A 34 -24.91 -2.28 10.65
N ALA A 35 -25.60 -1.17 10.51
CA ALA A 35 -25.70 -0.47 9.24
C ALA A 35 -24.40 0.27 8.93
N TYR A 36 -23.93 0.21 7.68
CA TYR A 36 -22.77 0.94 7.21
C TYR A 36 -23.02 1.50 5.81
N GLU A 37 -22.24 2.50 5.44
CA GLU A 37 -22.29 3.15 4.12
C GLU A 37 -20.92 3.09 3.47
N LEU A 38 -20.90 2.69 2.21
CA LEU A 38 -19.72 2.75 1.35
C LEU A 38 -20.04 3.65 0.14
N ARG A 39 -19.11 4.55 -0.18
CA ARG A 39 -19.18 5.42 -1.35
C ARG A 39 -18.21 4.92 -2.41
N TYR A 40 -18.77 4.51 -3.54
CA TYR A 40 -17.98 4.16 -4.72
C TYR A 40 -17.20 5.38 -5.20
N PHE A 41 -15.91 5.20 -5.50
CA PHE A 41 -15.02 6.27 -5.93
C PHE A 41 -15.01 7.49 -4.96
N GLY A 42 -15.20 7.26 -3.67
CA GLY A 42 -15.34 8.32 -2.68
C GLY A 42 -14.01 8.95 -2.22
N ALA A 43 -12.88 8.33 -2.55
CA ALA A 43 -11.54 8.89 -2.33
C ALA A 43 -10.99 9.47 -3.64
N SER A 44 -10.11 10.49 -3.55
CA SER A 44 -9.45 11.11 -4.70
C SER A 44 -8.62 10.13 -5.55
N THR A 45 -8.22 9.01 -4.95
CA THR A 45 -7.50 7.91 -5.62
C THR A 45 -8.41 6.89 -6.29
N GLY A 46 -9.73 7.12 -6.36
CA GLY A 46 -10.69 6.18 -6.92
C GLY A 46 -11.06 5.00 -6.02
N ARG A 47 -10.55 4.94 -4.80
CA ARG A 47 -10.90 3.88 -3.84
C ARG A 47 -12.28 4.16 -3.23
N TRP A 48 -12.95 3.09 -2.78
CA TRP A 48 -14.13 3.22 -1.94
C TRP A 48 -13.80 3.99 -0.66
N SER A 49 -14.72 4.78 -0.16
CA SER A 49 -14.63 5.43 1.13
C SER A 49 -15.82 5.10 2.01
N GLY A 50 -15.65 5.22 3.33
CA GLY A 50 -16.77 5.11 4.27
C GLY A 50 -17.63 6.36 4.25
N GLY A 51 -18.93 6.19 4.46
CA GLY A 51 -19.91 7.25 4.63
C GLY A 51 -20.56 7.21 6.01
N GLY A 52 -21.53 8.10 6.22
CA GLY A 52 -22.36 8.12 7.43
C GLY A 52 -21.60 8.31 8.74
N GLY A 53 -20.38 8.85 8.73
CA GLY A 53 -19.56 9.07 9.93
C GLY A 53 -18.85 7.83 10.50
N LEU A 54 -18.89 6.69 9.80
CA LEU A 54 -18.13 5.49 10.16
C LEU A 54 -17.41 4.91 8.94
N ASN A 55 -16.08 4.91 8.97
CA ASN A 55 -15.28 4.33 7.90
C ASN A 55 -14.72 2.96 8.34
N LEU A 56 -15.40 1.88 7.96
CA LEU A 56 -14.98 0.52 8.27
C LEU A 56 -13.67 0.10 7.59
N GLN A 57 -13.28 0.76 6.49
CA GLN A 57 -12.04 0.47 5.78
C GLN A 57 -10.80 0.90 6.57
N ASN A 58 -10.96 1.84 7.52
CA ASN A 58 -9.89 2.38 8.36
C ASN A 58 -9.88 1.79 9.77
N LEU A 59 -10.52 0.64 10.01
CA LEU A 59 -10.46 -0.03 11.30
C LEU A 59 -9.05 -0.54 11.57
N ASN A 60 -8.43 -0.03 12.63
CA ASN A 60 -7.10 -0.43 13.04
C ASN A 60 -7.09 -1.87 13.55
N ARG A 61 -6.07 -2.65 13.19
CA ARG A 61 -5.82 -3.99 13.75
C ARG A 61 -5.39 -3.94 15.21
N LYS A 62 -4.63 -2.91 15.58
CA LYS A 62 -4.22 -2.65 16.96
C LYS A 62 -4.22 -1.15 17.20
N SER A 63 -4.91 -0.69 18.22
CA SER A 63 -4.72 0.64 18.76
C SER A 63 -3.43 0.68 19.60
N ALA A 64 -3.02 1.87 20.02
CA ALA A 64 -1.90 2.03 20.96
C ALA A 64 -2.16 1.31 22.31
N GLU A 65 -3.43 1.06 22.65
CA GLU A 65 -3.92 0.38 23.84
C GLU A 65 -4.12 -1.15 23.62
N GLY A 66 -3.76 -1.67 22.43
CA GLY A 66 -3.90 -3.09 22.10
C GLY A 66 -5.31 -3.53 21.69
N VAL A 67 -6.25 -2.59 21.55
CA VAL A 67 -7.64 -2.90 21.14
C VAL A 67 -7.68 -3.18 19.63
N ASP A 68 -8.20 -4.34 19.25
CA ASP A 68 -8.47 -4.72 17.87
C ASP A 68 -9.95 -4.48 17.53
N LEU A 69 -10.24 -3.37 16.86
CA LEU A 69 -11.61 -2.99 16.49
C LEU A 69 -12.27 -3.98 15.52
N ARG A 70 -11.51 -4.74 14.76
CA ARG A 70 -12.04 -5.71 13.81
C ARG A 70 -12.70 -6.90 14.52
N ARG A 71 -12.28 -7.20 15.75
CA ARG A 71 -12.88 -8.25 16.58
C ARG A 71 -14.32 -7.97 17.00
N ALA A 72 -14.76 -6.71 16.91
CA ALA A 72 -16.17 -6.37 17.14
C ALA A 72 -17.09 -6.83 15.99
N ILE A 73 -16.52 -7.18 14.83
CA ILE A 73 -17.27 -7.68 13.67
C ILE A 73 -17.15 -9.19 13.66
N VAL A 74 -18.29 -9.87 13.95
CA VAL A 74 -18.36 -11.32 14.04
C VAL A 74 -19.38 -11.87 13.05
N ALA A 75 -19.21 -13.11 12.61
CA ALA A 75 -20.22 -13.81 11.84
C ALA A 75 -21.43 -14.15 12.73
N PRO A 76 -22.68 -14.04 12.22
CA PRO A 76 -23.84 -14.54 12.95
C PRO A 76 -23.78 -16.06 13.09
N PRO A 77 -24.58 -16.65 14.02
CA PRO A 77 -24.63 -18.10 14.20
C PRO A 77 -24.88 -18.84 12.87
N GLY A 78 -24.13 -19.91 12.64
CA GLY A 78 -24.21 -20.70 11.41
C GLY A 78 -23.52 -20.09 10.17
N HIS A 79 -22.81 -18.97 10.33
CA HIS A 79 -22.08 -18.32 9.27
C HIS A 79 -20.60 -18.18 9.60
N VAL A 80 -19.78 -17.96 8.59
CA VAL A 80 -18.36 -17.65 8.71
C VAL A 80 -18.03 -16.37 7.96
N LEU A 81 -17.00 -15.63 8.41
CA LEU A 81 -16.45 -14.52 7.65
C LEU A 81 -15.28 -15.04 6.80
N ALA A 82 -15.42 -14.95 5.50
CA ALA A 82 -14.31 -15.15 4.58
C ALA A 82 -13.60 -13.81 4.36
N VAL A 83 -12.29 -13.77 4.62
CA VAL A 83 -11.46 -12.58 4.40
C VAL A 83 -10.42 -12.92 3.37
N ALA A 84 -10.40 -12.18 2.26
CA ALA A 84 -9.43 -12.33 1.19
C ALA A 84 -8.86 -10.96 0.84
N ASP A 85 -7.56 -10.92 0.56
CA ASP A 85 -6.84 -9.72 0.11
C ASP A 85 -5.84 -10.11 -0.97
N TYR A 86 -5.75 -9.29 -2.00
CA TYR A 86 -4.75 -9.52 -3.05
C TYR A 86 -3.37 -9.14 -2.53
N SER A 87 -2.48 -10.12 -2.46
CA SER A 87 -1.12 -9.89 -1.99
C SER A 87 -0.39 -8.90 -2.89
N GLN A 88 -0.03 -7.74 -2.32
CA GLN A 88 0.82 -6.73 -2.95
C GLN A 88 0.37 -6.31 -4.36
N ILE A 89 -0.95 -6.22 -4.56
CA ILE A 89 -1.57 -6.01 -5.88
C ILE A 89 -1.08 -4.73 -6.56
N GLU A 90 -0.84 -3.65 -5.79
CA GLU A 90 -0.39 -2.38 -6.35
C GLU A 90 0.97 -2.51 -7.06
N SER A 91 1.91 -3.26 -6.46
CA SER A 91 3.21 -3.53 -7.08
C SER A 91 3.08 -4.39 -8.34
N ARG A 92 2.23 -5.42 -8.30
CA ARG A 92 1.98 -6.31 -9.46
C ARG A 92 1.34 -5.56 -10.62
N VAL A 93 0.35 -4.71 -10.33
CA VAL A 93 -0.32 -3.87 -11.35
C VAL A 93 0.64 -2.83 -11.92
N LEU A 94 1.48 -2.20 -11.09
CA LEU A 94 2.49 -1.26 -11.58
C LEU A 94 3.45 -1.92 -12.57
N LEU A 95 3.98 -3.09 -12.23
CA LEU A 95 4.89 -3.85 -13.10
C LEU A 95 4.19 -4.30 -14.39
N PHE A 96 2.92 -4.71 -14.30
CA PHE A 96 2.10 -5.07 -15.45
C PHE A 96 1.91 -3.88 -16.41
N LEU A 97 1.53 -2.71 -15.89
CA LEU A 97 1.35 -1.50 -16.68
C LEU A 97 2.67 -0.98 -17.27
N ALA A 98 3.77 -1.17 -16.56
CA ALA A 98 5.11 -0.84 -17.03
C ALA A 98 5.62 -1.81 -18.11
N GLY A 99 5.01 -2.98 -18.26
CA GLY A 99 5.44 -4.04 -19.18
C GLY A 99 6.69 -4.79 -18.69
N ASP A 100 6.93 -4.86 -17.37
CA ASP A 100 8.05 -5.60 -16.77
C ASP A 100 7.71 -7.08 -16.67
N THR A 101 7.82 -7.78 -17.81
CA THR A 101 7.47 -9.20 -17.93
C THR A 101 8.41 -10.10 -17.11
N GLU A 102 9.66 -9.70 -16.92
CA GLU A 102 10.62 -10.44 -16.10
C GLU A 102 10.22 -10.42 -14.62
N ALA A 103 9.89 -9.24 -14.08
CA ALA A 103 9.40 -9.14 -12.71
C ALA A 103 8.09 -9.89 -12.51
N LEU A 104 7.18 -9.83 -13.48
CA LEU A 104 5.91 -10.56 -13.43
C LEU A 104 6.09 -12.08 -13.49
N ALA A 105 7.09 -12.57 -14.23
CA ALA A 105 7.42 -14.00 -14.25
C ALA A 105 7.81 -14.52 -12.86
N LEU A 106 8.57 -13.74 -12.07
CA LEU A 106 8.96 -14.12 -10.71
C LEU A 106 7.75 -14.31 -9.79
N PHE A 107 6.70 -13.49 -9.96
CA PHE A 107 5.45 -13.66 -9.21
C PHE A 107 4.59 -14.83 -9.72
N ARG A 108 4.63 -15.11 -11.02
CA ARG A 108 3.91 -16.25 -11.59
C ARG A 108 4.52 -17.58 -11.18
N ASP A 109 5.85 -17.63 -11.18
CA ASP A 109 6.61 -18.84 -10.83
C ASP A 109 6.59 -19.10 -9.31
N ASN A 110 6.41 -18.04 -8.50
CA ASN A 110 6.22 -18.12 -7.05
C ASN A 110 5.12 -17.13 -6.61
N PRO A 111 3.84 -17.56 -6.57
CA PRO A 111 2.72 -16.70 -6.19
C PRO A 111 2.83 -16.09 -4.78
N ASP A 112 3.51 -16.77 -3.86
CA ASP A 112 3.73 -16.34 -2.47
C ASP A 112 4.96 -15.43 -2.31
N ALA A 113 5.66 -15.11 -3.40
CA ALA A 113 6.85 -14.28 -3.36
C ALA A 113 6.56 -12.88 -2.78
N ASP A 114 7.43 -12.44 -1.88
CA ASP A 114 7.39 -11.08 -1.32
C ASP A 114 7.90 -10.07 -2.35
N ALA A 115 7.05 -9.12 -2.77
CA ALA A 115 7.43 -8.08 -3.72
C ALA A 115 8.63 -7.24 -3.24
N TYR A 116 8.79 -7.09 -1.94
CA TYR A 116 9.93 -6.35 -1.38
C TYR A 116 11.22 -7.16 -1.54
N GLU A 117 11.15 -8.48 -1.41
CA GLU A 117 12.29 -9.37 -1.67
C GLU A 117 12.63 -9.40 -3.15
N ILE A 118 11.65 -9.56 -4.04
CA ILE A 118 11.87 -9.50 -5.49
C ILE A 118 12.54 -8.17 -5.85
N HIS A 119 12.04 -7.05 -5.33
CA HIS A 119 12.62 -5.74 -5.56
C HIS A 119 14.06 -5.66 -5.05
N ALA A 120 14.33 -6.14 -3.83
CA ALA A 120 15.66 -6.11 -3.24
C ALA A 120 16.66 -6.97 -4.04
N ARG A 121 16.27 -8.17 -4.47
CA ARG A 121 17.11 -9.05 -5.30
C ARG A 121 17.43 -8.43 -6.65
N ARG A 122 16.44 -7.82 -7.32
CA ARG A 122 16.61 -7.26 -8.66
C ARG A 122 17.33 -5.92 -8.67
N THR A 123 17.18 -5.09 -7.65
CA THR A 123 17.55 -3.67 -7.73
C THR A 123 18.36 -3.14 -6.55
N MET A 124 18.59 -3.95 -5.52
CA MET A 124 19.32 -3.52 -4.32
C MET A 124 20.49 -4.45 -3.97
N GLY A 125 20.83 -5.39 -4.86
CA GLY A 125 21.97 -6.30 -4.70
C GLY A 125 21.78 -7.37 -3.62
N TYR A 126 20.57 -7.67 -3.18
CA TYR A 126 20.34 -8.76 -2.23
C TYR A 126 20.51 -10.11 -2.93
N ALA A 127 21.57 -10.84 -2.57
CA ALA A 127 21.96 -12.11 -3.19
C ALA A 127 21.95 -13.31 -2.22
N GLU A 128 21.56 -13.11 -0.96
CA GLU A 128 21.56 -14.19 0.02
C GLU A 128 20.54 -15.29 -0.33
N PRO A 129 20.84 -16.58 -0.02
CA PRO A 129 19.95 -17.69 -0.34
C PRO A 129 18.68 -17.72 0.53
N GLU A 130 18.75 -17.16 1.76
CA GLU A 130 17.62 -17.12 2.67
C GLU A 130 16.60 -16.02 2.28
N PRO A 131 15.33 -16.13 2.72
CA PRO A 131 14.34 -15.07 2.51
C PRO A 131 14.77 -13.74 3.15
N LEU A 132 14.56 -12.63 2.43
CA LEU A 132 14.97 -11.28 2.86
C LEU A 132 14.45 -10.94 4.27
N LYS A 133 13.22 -11.35 4.59
CA LYS A 133 12.66 -11.09 5.93
C LYS A 133 13.46 -11.80 7.02
N ALA A 134 13.75 -13.08 6.83
CA ALA A 134 14.52 -13.88 7.80
C ALA A 134 15.94 -13.34 7.98
N TRP A 135 16.58 -12.96 6.88
CA TRP A 135 17.90 -12.34 6.91
C TRP A 135 17.91 -11.02 7.68
N CYS A 136 16.93 -10.13 7.42
CA CYS A 136 16.81 -8.88 8.15
C CYS A 136 16.52 -9.10 9.65
N ASP A 137 15.65 -10.05 9.99
CA ASP A 137 15.31 -10.36 11.38
C ASP A 137 16.55 -10.89 12.14
N ARG A 138 17.42 -11.66 11.47
CA ARG A 138 18.67 -12.22 12.03
C ARG A 138 19.79 -11.20 12.14
N THR A 139 19.95 -10.34 11.13
CA THR A 139 21.10 -9.41 11.05
C THR A 139 20.81 -8.02 11.63
N GLY A 140 19.54 -7.69 11.89
CA GLY A 140 19.11 -6.35 12.25
C GLY A 140 19.14 -5.35 11.09
N SER A 141 19.29 -5.82 9.84
CA SER A 141 19.33 -4.95 8.67
C SER A 141 17.96 -4.34 8.34
N ASN A 142 17.98 -3.09 7.94
CA ASN A 142 16.77 -2.37 7.49
C ASN A 142 16.48 -2.52 5.98
N LEU A 143 17.15 -3.45 5.29
CA LEU A 143 17.04 -3.60 3.83
C LEU A 143 15.60 -3.85 3.37
N ARG A 144 14.86 -4.71 4.08
CA ARG A 144 13.46 -4.98 3.77
C ARG A 144 12.56 -3.76 3.96
N GLN A 145 12.81 -2.96 5.00
CA GLN A 145 12.10 -1.71 5.25
C GLN A 145 12.38 -0.69 4.15
N LEU A 146 13.63 -0.59 3.71
CA LEU A 146 14.00 0.26 2.59
C LEU A 146 13.34 -0.21 1.28
N ALA A 147 13.38 -1.50 0.98
CA ALA A 147 12.69 -2.09 -0.18
C ALA A 147 11.19 -1.78 -0.15
N LYS A 148 10.54 -1.90 1.02
CA LYS A 148 9.14 -1.52 1.21
C LYS A 148 8.88 -0.05 0.91
N ALA A 149 9.71 0.86 1.43
CA ALA A 149 9.57 2.29 1.16
C ALA A 149 9.77 2.62 -0.32
N ARG A 150 10.75 1.98 -0.99
CA ARG A 150 11.01 2.13 -2.43
C ARG A 150 9.80 1.69 -3.25
N VAL A 151 9.28 0.50 -3.01
CA VAL A 151 8.12 -0.05 -3.75
C VAL A 151 6.87 0.81 -3.54
N LEU A 152 6.54 1.16 -2.28
CA LEU A 152 5.30 1.87 -1.94
C LEU A 152 5.36 3.38 -2.15
N GLY A 153 6.55 3.97 -2.18
CA GLY A 153 6.74 5.40 -2.38
C GLY A 153 7.20 5.72 -3.79
N LEU A 154 8.37 5.18 -4.16
CA LEU A 154 8.98 5.50 -5.45
C LEU A 154 8.25 4.85 -6.62
N GLY A 155 7.58 3.70 -6.40
CA GLY A 155 6.70 3.11 -7.41
C GLY A 155 5.61 4.05 -7.92
N PHE A 156 5.21 5.03 -7.11
CA PHE A 156 4.25 6.08 -7.47
C PHE A 156 4.89 7.42 -7.87
N GLY A 157 6.17 7.43 -8.22
CA GLY A 157 6.83 8.60 -8.77
C GLY A 157 7.18 9.71 -7.78
N CYS A 158 7.18 9.44 -6.46
CA CYS A 158 7.50 10.50 -5.52
C CYS A 158 8.96 10.97 -5.65
N GLY A 159 9.17 12.30 -5.47
CA GLY A 159 10.51 12.89 -5.44
C GLY A 159 11.20 12.68 -4.09
N TRP A 160 12.51 12.97 -4.03
CA TRP A 160 13.35 12.72 -2.87
C TRP A 160 12.85 13.42 -1.59
N ARG A 161 12.30 14.64 -1.67
CA ARG A 161 11.73 15.35 -0.51
C ARG A 161 10.59 14.58 0.12
N LYS A 162 9.65 14.12 -0.71
CA LYS A 162 8.52 13.31 -0.24
C LYS A 162 8.96 11.93 0.21
N PHE A 163 10.00 11.38 -0.38
CA PHE A 163 10.52 10.07 -0.01
C PHE A 163 11.06 10.01 1.43
N ILE A 164 11.64 11.10 1.96
CA ILE A 164 12.03 11.20 3.37
C ILE A 164 10.83 10.91 4.29
N ASP A 165 9.68 11.54 4.02
CA ASP A 165 8.46 11.31 4.80
C ASP A 165 7.93 9.88 4.64
N VAL A 166 7.95 9.36 3.40
CA VAL A 166 7.51 7.98 3.10
C VAL A 166 8.38 6.97 3.84
N ALA A 167 9.70 7.12 3.79
CA ALA A 167 10.64 6.24 4.47
C ALA A 167 10.43 6.26 5.99
N ARG A 168 10.23 7.44 6.58
CA ARG A 168 9.95 7.58 8.01
C ARG A 168 8.62 6.95 8.41
N VAL A 169 7.54 7.26 7.69
CA VAL A 169 6.18 6.84 8.07
C VAL A 169 5.94 5.35 7.78
N MET A 170 6.39 4.87 6.60
CA MET A 170 6.09 3.50 6.16
C MET A 170 7.13 2.47 6.60
N ALA A 171 8.37 2.90 6.80
CA ALA A 171 9.50 2.01 7.06
C ALA A 171 10.24 2.30 8.36
N GLY A 172 9.95 3.40 9.05
CA GLY A 172 10.65 3.81 10.28
C GLY A 172 12.10 4.23 10.04
N LEU A 173 12.43 4.67 8.80
CA LEU A 173 13.78 5.06 8.40
C LEU A 173 13.90 6.58 8.38
N ASP A 174 14.88 7.11 9.11
CA ASP A 174 15.26 8.51 9.03
C ASP A 174 16.40 8.67 8.02
N LEU A 175 16.07 9.26 6.86
CA LEU A 175 17.02 9.51 5.79
C LEU A 175 17.47 10.98 5.78
N THR A 176 18.76 11.19 5.51
CA THR A 176 19.27 12.52 5.15
C THR A 176 18.82 12.89 3.74
N GLU A 177 18.93 14.16 3.38
CA GLU A 177 18.61 14.65 2.05
C GLU A 177 19.43 13.93 0.96
N ASP A 178 20.73 13.81 1.17
CA ASP A 178 21.63 13.17 0.20
C ASP A 178 21.39 11.67 0.08
N ALA A 179 21.14 10.98 1.19
CA ALA A 179 20.75 9.58 1.17
C ALA A 179 19.42 9.38 0.42
N SER A 180 18.45 10.27 0.62
CA SER A 180 17.17 10.20 -0.10
C SER A 180 17.33 10.44 -1.58
N LYS A 181 18.15 11.42 -2.00
CA LYS A 181 18.46 11.67 -3.43
C LYS A 181 19.09 10.44 -4.07
N SER A 182 20.11 9.87 -3.44
CA SER A 182 20.79 8.66 -3.92
C SER A 182 19.81 7.50 -4.08
N VAL A 183 18.98 7.23 -3.08
CA VAL A 183 17.97 6.14 -3.15
C VAL A 183 16.98 6.35 -4.29
N VAL A 184 16.53 7.58 -4.52
CA VAL A 184 15.60 7.90 -5.63
C VAL A 184 16.26 7.73 -6.99
N GLU A 185 17.51 8.15 -7.13
CA GLU A 185 18.30 8.00 -8.36
C GLU A 185 18.55 6.51 -8.65
N ASP A 186 19.01 5.75 -7.66
CA ASP A 186 19.22 4.31 -7.78
C ASP A 186 17.94 3.57 -8.18
N PHE A 187 16.79 3.96 -7.60
CA PHE A 187 15.50 3.37 -7.98
C PHE A 187 15.17 3.65 -9.44
N ARG A 188 15.31 4.88 -9.90
CA ARG A 188 14.99 5.26 -11.28
C ARG A 188 15.90 4.56 -12.29
N ASN A 189 17.19 4.49 -12.00
CA ASN A 189 18.18 3.80 -12.82
C ASN A 189 17.89 2.29 -12.91
N SER A 190 17.45 1.68 -11.81
CA SER A 190 17.17 0.25 -11.73
C SER A 190 15.77 -0.14 -12.24
N ASN A 191 14.87 0.83 -12.49
CA ASN A 191 13.49 0.58 -12.91
C ASN A 191 13.09 1.43 -14.14
N PRO A 192 13.82 1.33 -15.26
CA PRO A 192 13.59 2.19 -16.43
C PRO A 192 12.20 2.00 -17.07
N LEU A 193 11.59 0.80 -16.95
CA LEU A 193 10.26 0.53 -17.46
C LEU A 193 9.18 1.30 -16.70
N ILE A 194 9.32 1.42 -15.38
CA ILE A 194 8.43 2.21 -14.53
C ILE A 194 8.57 3.69 -14.86
N CYS A 195 9.80 4.18 -15.01
CA CYS A 195 10.04 5.58 -15.38
C CYS A 195 9.44 5.93 -16.75
N ARG A 196 9.54 5.02 -17.74
CA ARG A 196 8.89 5.17 -19.04
C ARG A 196 7.36 5.18 -18.93
N LEU A 197 6.78 4.38 -18.05
CA LEU A 197 5.34 4.43 -17.79
C LEU A 197 4.92 5.80 -17.27
N TRP A 198 5.65 6.36 -16.30
CA TRP A 198 5.33 7.70 -15.77
C TRP A 198 5.40 8.77 -16.87
N GLN A 199 6.46 8.77 -17.67
CA GLN A 199 6.59 9.73 -18.80
C GLN A 199 5.41 9.62 -19.76
N ARG A 200 5.03 8.41 -20.15
CA ARG A 200 3.86 8.18 -21.02
C ARG A 200 2.56 8.68 -20.42
N LEU A 201 2.38 8.55 -19.10
CA LEU A 201 1.21 9.07 -18.39
C LEU A 201 1.23 10.61 -18.35
N GLU A 202 2.37 11.20 -18.11
CA GLU A 202 2.56 12.66 -18.11
C GLU A 202 2.30 13.25 -19.49
N ASP A 203 2.92 12.68 -20.52
CA ASP A 203 2.70 13.07 -21.94
C ASP A 203 1.22 12.97 -22.32
N ALA A 204 0.53 11.92 -21.86
CA ALA A 204 -0.90 11.74 -22.10
C ALA A 204 -1.77 12.79 -21.41
N CYS A 205 -1.39 13.25 -20.21
CA CYS A 205 -2.07 14.32 -19.49
C CYS A 205 -1.82 15.71 -20.09
N GLU A 206 -0.62 15.93 -20.63
CA GLU A 206 -0.21 17.20 -21.25
C GLU A 206 -0.75 17.37 -22.67
N ALA A 207 -1.07 16.30 -23.36
CA ALA A 207 -1.62 16.34 -24.69
C ALA A 207 -2.99 17.05 -24.70
N ARG A 208 -2.93 18.35 -24.97
CA ARG A 208 -4.08 19.24 -25.12
C ARG A 208 -4.83 18.87 -26.37
N GLU A 209 -5.88 18.28 -26.41
CA GLU A 209 -6.81 18.06 -27.51
C GLU A 209 -7.24 16.60 -27.57
N GLY A 210 -8.34 16.26 -26.89
CA GLY A 210 -9.33 15.27 -27.32
C GLY A 210 -8.85 13.90 -27.84
N ARG A 211 -7.57 13.62 -27.85
CA ARG A 211 -7.05 12.30 -28.21
C ARG A 211 -7.17 11.40 -27.00
N HIS A 212 -8.06 10.44 -27.11
CA HIS A 212 -8.09 9.31 -26.19
C HIS A 212 -6.77 8.56 -26.30
N TYR A 213 -5.83 8.83 -25.40
CA TYR A 213 -4.69 7.94 -25.20
C TYR A 213 -5.18 6.67 -24.54
N ALA A 214 -5.57 5.70 -25.38
CA ALA A 214 -5.65 4.35 -24.90
C ALA A 214 -4.25 3.97 -24.44
N LEU A 215 -4.03 3.87 -23.12
CA LEU A 215 -2.91 3.09 -22.62
C LEU A 215 -3.06 1.72 -23.28
N PRO A 216 -2.08 1.25 -24.09
CA PRO A 216 -2.15 -0.10 -24.60
C PRO A 216 -1.98 -1.03 -23.40
N LEU A 217 -3.09 -1.33 -22.75
CA LEU A 217 -3.14 -2.34 -21.72
C LEU A 217 -2.96 -3.67 -22.43
N PRO A 218 -1.96 -4.49 -22.06
CA PRO A 218 -1.73 -5.79 -22.70
C PRO A 218 -2.96 -6.70 -22.65
N CYS A 219 -3.93 -6.42 -21.76
CA CYS A 219 -5.16 -7.20 -21.61
C CYS A 219 -6.26 -6.86 -22.63
N THR A 220 -6.22 -5.72 -23.33
CA THR A 220 -7.28 -5.36 -24.30
C THR A 220 -7.19 -6.13 -25.59
N GLN A 221 -6.05 -6.74 -25.91
CA GLN A 221 -5.85 -7.54 -27.11
C GLN A 221 -6.37 -8.99 -26.99
N HIS A 222 -6.58 -9.51 -25.77
CA HIS A 222 -6.88 -10.92 -25.54
C HIS A 222 -8.15 -11.21 -24.73
N ASN A 223 -8.91 -10.19 -24.32
CA ASN A 223 -10.16 -10.42 -23.61
C ASN A 223 -11.34 -9.72 -24.30
N PRO A 224 -12.07 -10.44 -25.20
CA PRO A 224 -13.21 -9.88 -25.91
C PRO A 224 -14.41 -9.48 -25.02
N ALA A 225 -14.41 -9.88 -23.73
CA ALA A 225 -15.45 -9.51 -22.76
C ALA A 225 -15.25 -8.12 -22.14
N LEU A 226 -14.18 -7.42 -22.47
CA LEU A 226 -13.88 -6.05 -22.00
C LEU A 226 -14.05 -4.98 -23.11
N LYS A 227 -14.80 -5.31 -24.17
CA LYS A 227 -15.25 -4.35 -25.18
C LYS A 227 -16.58 -3.73 -24.78
#